data_ee82095c900c80eacb3b3df4d8d34894
#
_entry.id   ee82095c900c80eacb3b3df4d8d34894
#
_cell.length_a   1.000
_cell.length_b   1.000
_cell.length_c   1.000
_cell.angle_alpha   90.00
_cell.angle_beta   90.00
_cell.angle_gamma   90.00
#
_symmetry.space_group_name_H-M   'P 1'
#
loop_
_entity.id
_entity.type
_entity.pdbx_description
1 polymer ?
#
loop_
_entity_poly.entity_id
_entity_poly.type
_entity_poly.pdbx_seq_one_letter_code
_entity_poly.pdbx_strand_id
1 'polypeptide(L)'
;MNSFVKAVTFVTFAAMSAVPAMAQDTPAPADARVYFVNLADGDTVSSPVTVIFGLEGMGVAPAGTEKDNTGHHHILLNRPPLGEGPEGADELAFGLPADDNHIHFGGGQTQATLDLPAGDHTLQLVLGDLNHIPHADPVVSDVITITVE
;
A
#
# COMPACT_ATOMS: atom_id res chain seq x y z
N MET A 1 10.29 38.19 -64.51
CA MET A 1 10.59 36.80 -64.08
C MET A 1 10.67 36.79 -62.61
N ASN A 2 9.58 36.40 -61.91
CA ASN A 2 9.50 36.37 -60.42
C ASN A 2 9.62 34.93 -59.99
N SER A 3 10.76 34.61 -59.34
CA SER A 3 10.99 33.31 -58.70
C SER A 3 10.45 33.33 -57.28
N PHE A 4 9.36 32.61 -57.06
CA PHE A 4 8.83 32.33 -55.73
C PHE A 4 9.64 31.17 -55.09
N VAL A 5 10.41 31.45 -54.08
CA VAL A 5 11.03 30.43 -53.23
C VAL A 5 10.00 30.01 -52.18
N LYS A 6 9.51 28.76 -52.28
CA LYS A 6 8.64 28.16 -51.23
C LYS A 6 9.53 27.67 -50.08
N ALA A 7 9.41 28.32 -48.92
CA ALA A 7 10.01 27.82 -47.68
C ALA A 7 9.20 26.61 -47.22
N VAL A 8 9.89 25.46 -47.06
CA VAL A 8 9.33 24.25 -46.43
C VAL A 8 9.75 24.27 -44.97
N THR A 9 8.79 24.51 -44.11
CA THR A 9 9.01 24.44 -42.65
C THR A 9 8.92 22.99 -42.22
N PHE A 10 10.03 22.42 -41.80
CA PHE A 10 10.06 21.10 -41.14
C PHE A 10 9.63 21.27 -39.68
N VAL A 11 8.47 20.77 -39.33
CA VAL A 11 8.05 20.61 -37.93
C VAL A 11 8.61 19.28 -37.42
N THR A 12 9.68 19.33 -36.62
CA THR A 12 10.20 18.17 -35.93
C THR A 12 9.33 17.87 -34.69
N PHE A 13 8.54 16.81 -34.79
CA PHE A 13 7.85 16.24 -33.61
C PHE A 13 8.89 15.51 -32.78
N ALA A 14 9.25 16.07 -31.63
CA ALA A 14 9.99 15.36 -30.60
C ALA A 14 9.05 14.36 -29.93
N ALA A 15 9.19 13.08 -30.26
CA ALA A 15 8.51 12.01 -29.52
C ALA A 15 9.14 11.92 -28.12
N MET A 16 8.45 12.43 -27.11
CA MET A 16 8.76 12.14 -25.70
C MET A 16 8.44 10.66 -25.46
N SER A 17 9.48 9.83 -25.42
CA SER A 17 9.35 8.46 -24.93
C SER A 17 9.02 8.51 -23.44
N ALA A 18 7.77 8.22 -23.09
CA ALA A 18 7.43 7.93 -21.70
C ALA A 18 8.20 6.66 -21.30
N VAL A 19 9.18 6.80 -20.45
CA VAL A 19 9.82 5.67 -19.77
C VAL A 19 8.75 5.12 -18.83
N PRO A 20 8.31 3.85 -18.94
CA PRO A 20 7.41 3.27 -17.95
C PRO A 20 8.12 3.38 -16.58
N ALA A 21 7.45 3.96 -15.59
CA ALA A 21 7.89 3.84 -14.21
C ALA A 21 7.82 2.34 -13.88
N MET A 22 8.97 1.71 -13.77
CA MET A 22 9.06 0.34 -13.28
C MET A 22 8.69 0.42 -11.80
N ALA A 23 7.55 -0.18 -11.41
CA ALA A 23 7.30 -0.52 -10.02
C ALA A 23 8.55 -1.26 -9.53
N GLN A 24 9.14 -0.81 -8.42
CA GLN A 24 10.27 -1.53 -7.83
C GLN A 24 9.69 -2.79 -7.20
N ASP A 25 9.82 -3.92 -7.90
CA ASP A 25 9.43 -5.23 -7.40
C ASP A 25 10.37 -5.63 -6.26
N THR A 26 10.11 -5.13 -5.05
CA THR A 26 10.85 -5.54 -3.86
C THR A 26 10.42 -6.96 -3.50
N PRO A 27 11.33 -7.96 -3.50
CA PRO A 27 10.95 -9.32 -3.19
C PRO A 27 10.61 -9.48 -1.70
N ALA A 28 9.73 -10.44 -1.39
CA ALA A 28 9.50 -10.91 -0.04
C ALA A 28 9.86 -12.39 0.09
N PRO A 29 10.36 -12.86 1.26
CA PRO A 29 10.52 -14.28 1.52
C PRO A 29 9.19 -15.03 1.39
N ALA A 30 9.21 -16.26 0.85
CA ALA A 30 8.00 -17.04 0.61
C ALA A 30 7.23 -17.42 1.89
N ASP A 31 7.89 -17.38 3.04
CA ASP A 31 7.32 -17.62 4.37
C ASP A 31 6.94 -16.33 5.11
N ALA A 32 7.10 -15.17 4.46
CA ALA A 32 6.69 -13.89 5.02
C ALA A 32 5.19 -13.84 5.20
N ARG A 33 4.73 -13.40 6.38
CA ARG A 33 3.32 -13.17 6.65
C ARG A 33 3.11 -12.07 7.68
N VAL A 34 2.05 -11.30 7.49
CA VAL A 34 1.54 -10.32 8.43
C VAL A 34 0.18 -10.78 8.96
N TYR A 35 -0.13 -10.51 10.21
CA TYR A 35 -1.37 -10.98 10.85
C TYR A 35 -1.75 -10.10 12.05
N PHE A 36 -3.03 -10.13 12.42
CA PHE A 36 -3.52 -9.51 13.65
C PHE A 36 -3.18 -10.42 14.84
N VAL A 37 -2.53 -9.86 15.88
CA VAL A 37 -2.14 -10.64 17.08
C VAL A 37 -3.30 -10.77 18.05
N ASN A 38 -4.09 -9.71 18.21
CA ASN A 38 -5.10 -9.58 19.26
C ASN A 38 -6.54 -9.42 18.76
N LEU A 39 -6.75 -9.50 17.44
CA LEU A 39 -8.08 -9.42 16.83
C LEU A 39 -8.31 -10.61 15.91
N ALA A 40 -9.53 -11.07 15.86
CA ALA A 40 -10.00 -12.13 14.98
C ALA A 40 -11.28 -11.68 14.23
N ASP A 41 -11.56 -12.37 13.13
CA ASP A 41 -12.80 -12.14 12.39
C ASP A 41 -14.03 -12.43 13.26
N GLY A 42 -14.98 -11.50 13.28
CA GLY A 42 -16.21 -11.57 14.09
C GLY A 42 -16.07 -11.07 15.53
N ASP A 43 -14.91 -10.54 15.94
CA ASP A 43 -14.74 -9.98 17.29
C ASP A 43 -15.63 -8.77 17.54
N THR A 44 -16.14 -8.67 18.78
CA THR A 44 -16.79 -7.48 19.29
C THR A 44 -15.85 -6.77 20.26
N VAL A 45 -15.62 -5.47 20.04
CA VAL A 45 -14.65 -4.67 20.78
C VAL A 45 -15.21 -3.31 21.15
N SER A 46 -14.58 -2.62 22.10
CA SER A 46 -14.91 -1.23 22.45
C SER A 46 -13.89 -0.27 21.86
N SER A 47 -14.33 0.92 21.44
CA SER A 47 -13.45 2.01 21.03
C SER A 47 -12.90 2.77 22.24
N PRO A 48 -11.62 3.21 22.23
CA PRO A 48 -10.65 3.04 21.15
C PRO A 48 -10.12 1.60 21.04
N VAL A 49 -9.93 1.12 19.80
CA VAL A 49 -9.49 -0.26 19.53
C VAL A 49 -7.96 -0.32 19.42
N THR A 50 -7.32 -1.10 20.27
CA THR A 50 -5.89 -1.40 20.11
C THR A 50 -5.71 -2.54 19.12
N VAL A 51 -4.89 -2.31 18.08
CA VAL A 51 -4.55 -3.30 17.05
C VAL A 51 -3.06 -3.61 17.16
N ILE A 52 -2.70 -4.86 17.35
CA ILE A 52 -1.30 -5.33 17.45
C ILE A 52 -0.97 -6.10 16.16
N PHE A 53 0.12 -5.68 15.49
CA PHE A 53 0.55 -6.24 14.22
C PHE A 53 1.59 -7.33 14.43
N GLY A 54 1.35 -8.52 13.91
CA GLY A 54 2.31 -9.61 13.85
C GLY A 54 3.00 -9.65 12.49
N LEU A 55 4.30 -9.92 12.47
CA LEU A 55 5.09 -10.13 11.26
C LEU A 55 6.05 -11.29 11.46
N GLU A 56 6.07 -12.21 10.52
CA GLU A 56 7.02 -13.33 10.47
C GLU A 56 7.75 -13.36 9.14
N GLY A 57 8.97 -13.89 9.13
CA GLY A 57 9.81 -14.03 7.93
C GLY A 57 10.47 -12.73 7.46
N MET A 58 10.07 -11.58 8.00
CA MET A 58 10.62 -10.26 7.67
C MET A 58 10.83 -9.40 8.91
N GLY A 59 11.56 -8.30 8.76
CA GLY A 59 11.74 -7.29 9.80
C GLY A 59 10.87 -6.04 9.58
N VAL A 60 10.53 -5.36 10.67
CA VAL A 60 9.90 -4.04 10.60
C VAL A 60 11.00 -2.98 10.47
N ALA A 61 10.84 -2.06 9.53
CA ALA A 61 11.72 -0.90 9.37
C ALA A 61 10.88 0.35 9.07
N PRO A 62 11.29 1.54 9.49
CA PRO A 62 10.62 2.78 9.09
C PRO A 62 10.61 2.98 7.59
N ALA A 63 9.58 3.66 7.08
CA ALA A 63 9.49 4.10 5.68
C ALA A 63 10.78 4.82 5.26
N GLY A 64 11.23 4.61 4.02
CA GLY A 64 12.47 5.16 3.50
C GLY A 64 13.74 4.42 3.94
N THR A 65 13.64 3.36 4.75
CA THR A 65 14.79 2.55 5.15
C THR A 65 15.08 1.49 4.09
N GLU A 66 16.22 1.62 3.40
CA GLU A 66 16.67 0.63 2.42
C GLU A 66 17.35 -0.53 3.13
N LYS A 67 16.62 -1.64 3.29
CA LYS A 67 17.10 -2.88 3.90
C LYS A 67 16.31 -4.07 3.38
N ASP A 68 17.03 -5.10 2.91
CA ASP A 68 16.42 -6.34 2.43
C ASP A 68 15.53 -7.00 3.49
N ASN A 69 14.45 -7.60 3.04
CA ASN A 69 13.49 -8.33 3.87
C ASN A 69 12.93 -7.49 5.03
N THR A 70 12.66 -6.23 4.76
CA THR A 70 12.01 -5.32 5.72
C THR A 70 10.88 -4.55 5.07
N GLY A 71 9.94 -4.09 5.89
CA GLY A 71 8.85 -3.22 5.49
C GLY A 71 8.19 -2.56 6.68
N HIS A 72 7.15 -1.79 6.44
CA HIS A 72 6.35 -1.14 7.47
C HIS A 72 4.87 -1.42 7.24
N HIS A 73 4.10 -1.38 8.35
CA HIS A 73 2.70 -1.76 8.33
C HIS A 73 1.79 -0.68 7.76
N HIS A 74 0.74 -1.12 7.08
CA HIS A 74 -0.44 -0.34 6.72
C HIS A 74 -1.69 -1.11 7.15
N ILE A 75 -2.78 -0.39 7.45
CA ILE A 75 -4.12 -0.96 7.59
C ILE A 75 -4.99 -0.43 6.44
N LEU A 76 -5.61 -1.34 5.71
CA LEU A 76 -6.75 -1.04 4.85
C LEU A 76 -8.01 -1.13 5.70
N LEU A 77 -8.71 0.00 5.87
CA LEU A 77 -9.89 0.14 6.74
C LEU A 77 -11.13 0.43 5.92
N ASN A 78 -12.20 -0.38 6.10
CA ASN A 78 -13.52 -0.17 5.49
C ASN A 78 -13.46 -0.01 3.96
N ARG A 79 -12.69 -0.84 3.30
CA ARG A 79 -12.51 -0.82 1.84
C ARG A 79 -12.28 -2.23 1.28
N PRO A 80 -12.33 -2.43 -0.06
CA PRO A 80 -11.95 -3.69 -0.67
C PRO A 80 -10.53 -4.14 -0.30
N PRO A 81 -10.23 -5.44 -0.33
CA PRO A 81 -8.88 -5.96 -0.12
C PRO A 81 -7.85 -5.34 -1.07
N LEU A 82 -6.56 -5.43 -0.71
CA LEU A 82 -5.45 -4.96 -1.54
C LEU A 82 -5.57 -5.47 -2.98
N GLY A 83 -5.41 -4.59 -3.93
CA GLY A 83 -5.47 -4.92 -5.36
C GLY A 83 -6.89 -5.05 -5.91
N GLU A 84 -7.91 -4.90 -5.08
CA GLU A 84 -9.31 -4.96 -5.48
C GLU A 84 -10.00 -3.59 -5.47
N GLY A 85 -11.10 -3.49 -6.23
CA GLY A 85 -11.85 -2.24 -6.36
C GLY A 85 -11.22 -1.24 -7.35
N PRO A 86 -11.73 -0.01 -7.40
CA PRO A 86 -11.32 0.97 -8.40
C PRO A 86 -9.85 1.42 -8.31
N GLU A 87 -9.27 1.38 -7.11
CA GLU A 87 -7.91 1.85 -6.81
C GLU A 87 -6.88 0.71 -6.77
N GLY A 88 -7.35 -0.56 -6.81
CA GLY A 88 -6.51 -1.72 -6.57
C GLY A 88 -5.30 -1.84 -7.50
N ALA A 89 -5.43 -1.48 -8.76
CA ALA A 89 -4.32 -1.51 -9.71
C ALA A 89 -3.25 -0.46 -9.37
N ASP A 90 -3.67 0.71 -8.93
CA ASP A 90 -2.77 1.81 -8.56
C ASP A 90 -2.04 1.50 -7.25
N GLU A 91 -2.71 0.87 -6.29
CA GLU A 91 -2.09 0.41 -5.03
C GLU A 91 -0.92 -0.54 -5.25
N LEU A 92 -1.08 -1.47 -6.19
CA LEU A 92 -0.03 -2.43 -6.53
C LEU A 92 1.11 -1.80 -7.34
N ALA A 93 0.81 -0.76 -8.14
CA ALA A 93 1.77 -0.17 -9.08
C ALA A 93 2.51 1.05 -8.52
N PHE A 94 1.84 1.88 -7.73
CA PHE A 94 2.36 3.19 -7.30
C PHE A 94 2.50 3.32 -5.78
N GLY A 95 2.06 2.31 -5.04
CA GLY A 95 2.11 2.29 -3.58
C GLY A 95 0.84 2.77 -2.91
N LEU A 96 0.78 2.45 -1.63
CA LEU A 96 -0.38 2.73 -0.78
C LEU A 96 -0.42 4.23 -0.44
N PRO A 97 -1.54 4.91 -0.65
CA PRO A 97 -1.72 6.28 -0.17
C PRO A 97 -1.81 6.32 1.36
N ALA A 98 -1.86 7.51 1.92
CA ALA A 98 -2.15 7.74 3.34
C ALA A 98 -3.42 8.59 3.44
N ASP A 99 -4.53 7.97 3.79
CA ASP A 99 -5.86 8.58 3.92
C ASP A 99 -6.69 7.84 4.99
N ASP A 100 -7.98 8.15 5.09
CA ASP A 100 -8.87 7.58 6.11
C ASP A 100 -9.08 6.06 5.95
N ASN A 101 -8.86 5.52 4.75
CA ASN A 101 -9.01 4.09 4.44
C ASN A 101 -7.67 3.35 4.27
N HIS A 102 -6.55 4.10 4.21
CA HIS A 102 -5.19 3.59 4.14
C HIS A 102 -4.36 4.17 5.27
N ILE A 103 -4.39 3.52 6.43
CA ILE A 103 -3.69 4.02 7.62
C ILE A 103 -2.22 3.59 7.55
N HIS A 104 -1.33 4.56 7.55
CA HIS A 104 0.10 4.39 7.37
C HIS A 104 0.88 4.44 8.67
N PHE A 105 1.75 3.44 8.91
CA PHE A 105 2.60 3.33 10.10
C PHE A 105 4.08 3.46 9.76
N GLY A 106 4.45 4.56 9.10
CA GLY A 106 5.79 4.81 8.55
C GLY A 106 6.93 4.96 9.56
N GLY A 107 6.65 5.03 10.85
CA GLY A 107 7.68 5.03 11.89
C GLY A 107 8.14 3.63 12.33
N GLY A 108 7.64 2.56 11.71
CA GLY A 108 7.94 1.19 12.11
C GLY A 108 7.14 0.72 13.32
N GLN A 109 5.94 1.27 13.52
CA GLN A 109 5.03 0.86 14.58
C GLN A 109 4.60 -0.59 14.39
N THR A 110 4.47 -1.31 15.52
CA THR A 110 3.97 -2.68 15.58
C THR A 110 2.61 -2.79 16.28
N GLN A 111 2.05 -1.66 16.66
CA GLN A 111 0.70 -1.54 17.19
C GLN A 111 0.15 -0.13 16.96
N ALA A 112 -1.16 0.00 16.98
CA ALA A 112 -1.85 1.27 16.91
C ALA A 112 -3.11 1.25 17.78
N THR A 113 -3.63 2.44 18.08
CA THR A 113 -4.95 2.62 18.67
C THR A 113 -5.80 3.40 17.71
N LEU A 114 -6.97 2.86 17.35
CA LEU A 114 -7.90 3.42 16.38
C LEU A 114 -9.18 3.87 17.10
N ASP A 115 -9.56 5.13 16.89
CA ASP A 115 -10.86 5.66 17.30
C ASP A 115 -11.88 5.33 16.21
N LEU A 116 -12.60 4.22 16.36
CA LEU A 116 -13.61 3.78 15.42
C LEU A 116 -15.01 4.03 15.97
N PRO A 117 -15.94 4.54 15.14
CA PRO A 117 -17.33 4.67 15.56
C PRO A 117 -17.98 3.30 15.79
N ALA A 118 -19.09 3.26 16.51
CA ALA A 118 -19.86 2.03 16.67
C ALA A 118 -20.35 1.50 15.31
N GLY A 119 -20.27 0.17 15.12
CA GLY A 119 -20.66 -0.54 13.90
C GLY A 119 -19.60 -1.53 13.44
N ASP A 120 -19.82 -2.09 12.26
CA ASP A 120 -18.93 -3.07 11.67
C ASP A 120 -17.81 -2.39 10.89
N HIS A 121 -16.59 -2.88 11.07
CA HIS A 121 -15.39 -2.40 10.38
C HIS A 121 -14.60 -3.56 9.80
N THR A 122 -14.19 -3.42 8.53
CA THR A 122 -13.27 -4.36 7.90
C THR A 122 -11.83 -3.85 8.02
N LEU A 123 -10.90 -4.74 8.35
CA LEU A 123 -9.48 -4.43 8.46
C LEU A 123 -8.66 -5.47 7.69
N GLN A 124 -7.63 -5.00 6.98
CA GLN A 124 -6.59 -5.85 6.41
C GLN A 124 -5.22 -5.23 6.67
N LEU A 125 -4.26 -6.02 7.13
CA LEU A 125 -2.87 -5.58 7.24
C LEU A 125 -2.14 -5.79 5.91
N VAL A 126 -1.32 -4.82 5.54
CA VAL A 126 -0.43 -4.87 4.39
C VAL A 126 0.97 -4.43 4.84
N LEU A 127 2.00 -5.13 4.37
CA LEU A 127 3.39 -4.69 4.54
C LEU A 127 3.85 -3.96 3.28
N GLY A 128 4.14 -2.67 3.40
CA GLY A 128 4.74 -1.86 2.34
C GLY A 128 6.26 -1.83 2.43
N ASP A 129 6.94 -1.71 1.30
CA ASP A 129 8.39 -1.53 1.23
C ASP A 129 8.80 -0.10 1.62
N LEU A 130 10.07 0.26 1.44
CA LEU A 130 10.59 1.60 1.75
C LEU A 130 9.83 2.75 1.07
N ASN A 131 9.18 2.50 -0.07
CA ASN A 131 8.43 3.46 -0.88
C ASN A 131 6.90 3.31 -0.74
N HIS A 132 6.42 2.55 0.25
CA HIS A 132 4.99 2.24 0.46
C HIS A 132 4.40 1.31 -0.62
N ILE A 133 5.22 0.69 -1.46
CA ILE A 133 4.78 -0.22 -2.50
C ILE A 133 4.65 -1.62 -1.88
N PRO A 134 3.53 -2.34 -2.11
CA PRO A 134 3.45 -3.74 -1.74
C PRO A 134 4.57 -4.55 -2.41
N HIS A 135 5.09 -5.57 -1.71
CA HIS A 135 6.13 -6.43 -2.26
C HIS A 135 5.63 -7.18 -3.51
N ALA A 136 6.54 -7.68 -4.35
CA ALA A 136 6.21 -8.41 -5.59
C ALA A 136 5.22 -9.56 -5.36
N ASP A 137 5.46 -10.31 -4.28
CA ASP A 137 4.47 -11.19 -3.67
C ASP A 137 3.91 -10.47 -2.45
N PRO A 138 2.69 -9.88 -2.50
CA PRO A 138 2.19 -9.03 -1.45
C PRO A 138 2.08 -9.74 -0.10
N VAL A 139 2.69 -9.18 0.92
CA VAL A 139 2.60 -9.66 2.31
C VAL A 139 1.39 -9.01 2.96
N VAL A 140 0.28 -9.75 2.97
CA VAL A 140 -1.03 -9.28 3.45
C VAL A 140 -1.64 -10.26 4.44
N SER A 141 -2.49 -9.75 5.34
CA SER A 141 -3.32 -10.60 6.21
C SER A 141 -4.62 -11.02 5.52
N ASP A 142 -5.32 -11.97 6.11
CA ASP A 142 -6.75 -12.11 5.87
C ASP A 142 -7.46 -10.79 6.21
N VAL A 143 -8.58 -10.55 5.54
CA VAL A 143 -9.51 -9.49 5.93
C VAL A 143 -10.32 -9.98 7.12
N ILE A 144 -10.37 -9.18 8.18
CA ILE A 144 -11.24 -9.44 9.33
C ILE A 144 -12.33 -8.37 9.41
N THR A 145 -13.48 -8.76 9.94
CA THR A 145 -14.56 -7.84 10.31
C THR A 145 -14.70 -7.83 11.82
N ILE A 146 -14.65 -6.65 12.42
CA ILE A 146 -14.91 -6.46 13.85
C ILE A 146 -16.15 -5.59 14.05
N THR A 147 -16.88 -5.81 15.14
CA THR A 147 -17.99 -4.94 15.56
C THR A 147 -17.55 -4.09 16.73
N VAL A 148 -17.67 -2.76 16.60
CA VAL A 148 -17.40 -1.79 17.68
C VAL A 148 -18.69 -1.41 18.37
N GLU A 149 -18.71 -1.51 19.74
CA GLU A 149 -19.83 -1.16 20.62
C GLU A 149 -19.54 0.08 21.47
#